data_c534695820eed743d60c89e1dd9dd39e
#
_entry.id   c534695820eed743d60c89e1dd9dd39e
#
_cell.length_a   1.000
_cell.length_b   1.000
_cell.length_c   1.000
_cell.angle_alpha   90.00
_cell.angle_beta   90.00
_cell.angle_gamma   90.00
#
_symmetry.space_group_name_H-M   'P 1'
#
loop_
_entity.id
_entity.type
_entity.pdbx_description
1 polymer ?
#
loop_
_entity_poly.entity_id
_entity_poly.type
_entity_poly.pdbx_seq_one_letter_code
_entity_poly.pdbx_strand_id
1 'polypeptide(L)'
;VSYRDPNLSATYDVYKKAADFLENYDADEREVTKTIIGTISGLDTPLTPSMDGKRSMSMYLTKTPLEVIQKERNQVLACTKDDIRNTADAVRKIANTENICVIGNEKRIKDEASLFESIKPLS
;
A
#
# COMPACT_ATOMS: atom_id res chain seq x y z
N VAL A 1 -6.05 0.93 -0.05
CA VAL A 1 -6.98 0.46 -1.10
C VAL A 1 -7.84 -0.67 -0.54
N SER A 2 -9.14 -0.57 -0.68
CA SER A 2 -10.10 -1.61 -0.29
C SER A 2 -10.81 -2.15 -1.53
N TYR A 3 -11.20 -3.44 -1.49
CA TYR A 3 -11.85 -4.13 -2.59
C TYR A 3 -13.07 -4.90 -2.08
N ARG A 4 -14.20 -4.77 -2.80
CA ARG A 4 -15.51 -5.36 -2.43
C ARG A 4 -16.01 -4.91 -1.06
N ASP A 5 -15.76 -3.67 -0.71
CA ASP A 5 -16.14 -3.09 0.57
C ASP A 5 -17.55 -2.48 0.48
N PRO A 6 -18.50 -2.94 1.30
CA PRO A 6 -19.85 -2.38 1.32
C PRO A 6 -20.00 -1.17 2.27
N ASN A 7 -18.99 -0.83 3.07
CA ASN A 7 -19.08 0.16 4.14
C ASN A 7 -18.14 1.35 3.90
N LEU A 8 -18.51 2.26 2.99
CA LEU A 8 -17.61 3.33 2.53
C LEU A 8 -17.16 4.25 3.65
N SER A 9 -18.09 4.84 4.42
CA SER A 9 -17.75 5.75 5.53
C SER A 9 -16.93 5.07 6.62
N ALA A 10 -17.31 3.86 7.04
CA ALA A 10 -16.59 3.13 8.06
C ALA A 10 -15.15 2.79 7.63
N THR A 11 -14.96 2.40 6.36
CA THR A 11 -13.64 2.14 5.79
C THR A 11 -12.80 3.41 5.71
N TYR A 12 -13.43 4.52 5.34
CA TYR A 12 -12.75 5.81 5.31
C TYR A 12 -12.28 6.26 6.70
N ASP A 13 -13.11 6.05 7.72
CA ASP A 13 -12.72 6.31 9.11
C ASP A 13 -11.54 5.46 9.57
N VAL A 14 -11.46 4.20 9.11
CA VAL A 14 -10.28 3.35 9.35
C VAL A 14 -9.04 3.93 8.67
N TYR A 15 -9.16 4.39 7.43
CA TYR A 15 -8.03 5.03 6.73
C TYR A 15 -7.55 6.30 7.41
N LYS A 16 -8.46 7.14 7.91
CA LYS A 16 -8.09 8.34 8.68
C LYS A 16 -7.28 8.00 9.94
N LYS A 17 -7.58 6.87 10.59
CA LYS A 17 -6.88 6.40 11.80
C LYS A 17 -5.59 5.60 11.50
N ALA A 18 -5.27 5.34 10.23
CA ALA A 18 -4.11 4.51 9.87
C ALA A 18 -2.78 5.11 10.36
N ALA A 19 -2.65 6.43 10.34
CA ALA A 19 -1.45 7.10 10.84
C ALA A 19 -1.26 6.91 12.35
N ASP A 20 -2.33 7.02 13.14
CA ASP A 20 -2.28 6.82 14.60
C ASP A 20 -1.98 5.37 14.95
N PHE A 21 -2.49 4.43 14.16
CA PHE A 21 -2.13 3.01 14.29
C PHE A 21 -0.64 2.78 14.05
N LEU A 22 -0.07 3.39 12.99
CA LEU A 22 1.36 3.25 12.69
C LEU A 22 2.24 3.89 13.77
N GLU A 23 1.87 5.08 14.25
CA GLU A 23 2.61 5.78 15.32
C GLU A 23 2.69 4.94 16.61
N ASN A 24 1.59 4.25 16.94
CA ASN A 24 1.49 3.40 18.12
C ASN A 24 1.77 1.91 17.81
N TYR A 25 2.37 1.60 16.65
CA TYR A 25 2.65 0.23 16.26
C TYR A 25 3.62 -0.43 17.25
N ASP A 26 3.16 -1.49 17.91
CA ASP A 26 3.91 -2.19 18.96
C ASP A 26 3.92 -3.71 18.75
N ALA A 27 4.24 -4.13 17.54
CA ALA A 27 4.44 -5.54 17.23
C ALA A 27 5.70 -6.09 17.91
N ASP A 28 5.65 -7.35 18.31
CA ASP A 28 6.82 -8.06 18.80
C ASP A 28 7.80 -8.40 17.65
N GLU A 29 9.03 -8.82 17.99
CA GLU A 29 10.05 -9.18 17.00
C GLU A 29 9.60 -10.29 16.04
N ARG A 30 8.78 -11.23 16.52
CA ARG A 30 8.27 -12.33 15.71
C ARG A 30 7.28 -11.83 14.65
N GLU A 31 6.43 -10.87 14.99
CA GLU A 31 5.49 -10.26 14.05
C GLU A 31 6.20 -9.41 13.01
N VAL A 32 7.19 -8.61 13.42
CA VAL A 32 8.03 -7.86 12.49
C VAL A 32 8.76 -8.81 11.54
N THR A 33 9.36 -9.89 12.06
CA THR A 33 10.04 -10.90 11.25
C THR A 33 9.09 -11.57 10.24
N LYS A 34 7.87 -11.93 10.64
CA LYS A 34 6.86 -12.49 9.73
C LYS A 34 6.52 -11.50 8.59
N THR A 35 6.38 -10.23 8.92
CA THR A 35 6.09 -9.19 7.94
C THR A 35 7.23 -9.03 6.94
N ILE A 36 8.48 -9.03 7.41
CA ILE A 36 9.68 -9.01 6.57
C ILE A 36 9.71 -10.22 5.65
N ILE A 37 9.51 -11.44 6.18
CA ILE A 37 9.48 -12.68 5.38
C ILE A 37 8.39 -12.61 4.31
N GLY A 38 7.18 -12.15 4.66
CA GLY A 38 6.08 -11.99 3.72
C GLY A 38 6.42 -11.02 2.58
N THR A 39 7.05 -9.90 2.89
CA THR A 39 7.47 -8.89 1.91
C THR A 39 8.58 -9.43 1.00
N ILE A 40 9.61 -10.06 1.57
CA ILE A 40 10.72 -10.66 0.81
C ILE A 40 10.23 -11.79 -0.09
N SER A 41 9.29 -12.60 0.35
CA SER A 41 8.69 -13.66 -0.48
C SER A 41 8.09 -13.12 -1.79
N GLY A 42 7.50 -11.92 -1.74
CA GLY A 42 6.99 -11.23 -2.93
C GLY A 42 8.10 -10.73 -3.86
N LEU A 43 9.21 -10.24 -3.30
CA LEU A 43 10.37 -9.76 -4.06
C LEU A 43 11.19 -10.91 -4.67
N ASP A 44 11.32 -12.01 -3.95
CA ASP A 44 12.14 -13.18 -4.32
C ASP A 44 11.32 -14.29 -5.03
N THR A 45 10.14 -13.95 -5.58
CA THR A 45 9.32 -14.93 -6.31
C THR A 45 10.10 -15.55 -7.47
N PRO A 46 10.19 -16.89 -7.56
CA PRO A 46 10.85 -17.55 -8.68
C PRO A 46 10.20 -17.17 -10.01
N LEU A 47 11.02 -16.77 -10.97
CA LEU A 47 10.57 -16.38 -12.29
C LEU A 47 10.82 -17.49 -13.33
N THR A 48 9.89 -17.67 -14.26
CA THR A 48 10.16 -18.44 -15.47
C THR A 48 11.13 -17.65 -16.36
N PRO A 49 11.86 -18.29 -17.31
CA PRO A 49 12.75 -17.57 -18.24
C PRO A 49 12.06 -16.44 -18.99
N SER A 50 10.79 -16.61 -19.37
CA SER A 50 10.00 -15.57 -20.03
C SER A 50 9.69 -14.38 -19.11
N MET A 51 9.39 -14.64 -17.84
CA MET A 51 9.13 -13.59 -16.87
C MET A 51 10.42 -12.82 -16.54
N ASP A 52 11.53 -13.53 -16.42
CA ASP A 52 12.83 -12.92 -16.15
C ASP A 52 13.28 -12.03 -17.33
N GLY A 53 13.09 -12.49 -18.56
CA GLY A 53 13.33 -11.68 -19.74
C GLY A 53 12.46 -10.41 -19.80
N LYS A 54 11.17 -10.51 -19.46
CA LYS A 54 10.28 -9.34 -19.35
C LYS A 54 10.72 -8.37 -18.26
N ARG A 55 11.11 -8.89 -17.09
CA ARG A 55 11.63 -8.09 -16.00
C ARG A 55 12.90 -7.35 -16.39
N SER A 56 13.86 -8.05 -16.99
CA SER A 56 15.12 -7.45 -17.47
C SER A 56 14.88 -6.37 -18.53
N MET A 57 13.97 -6.60 -19.46
CA MET A 57 13.56 -5.61 -20.45
C MET A 57 12.94 -4.38 -19.79
N SER A 58 12.02 -4.57 -18.83
CA SER A 58 11.41 -3.47 -18.08
C SER A 58 12.48 -2.66 -17.33
N MET A 59 13.40 -3.31 -16.65
CA MET A 59 14.51 -2.67 -15.94
C MET A 59 15.39 -1.83 -16.89
N TYR A 60 15.70 -2.38 -18.05
CA TYR A 60 16.44 -1.65 -19.08
C TYR A 60 15.70 -0.40 -19.56
N LEU A 61 14.42 -0.51 -19.89
CA LEU A 61 13.60 0.60 -20.36
C LEU A 61 13.39 1.69 -19.30
N THR A 62 13.19 1.29 -18.04
CA THR A 62 13.00 2.22 -16.90
C THR A 62 14.32 2.73 -16.33
N LYS A 63 15.47 2.28 -16.86
CA LYS A 63 16.81 2.60 -16.34
C LYS A 63 16.96 2.29 -14.85
N THR A 64 16.36 1.20 -14.40
CA THR A 64 16.44 0.72 -13.02
C THR A 64 17.58 -0.30 -12.92
N PRO A 65 18.75 0.05 -12.38
CA PRO A 65 19.87 -0.88 -12.24
C PRO A 65 19.60 -1.91 -11.13
N LEU A 66 20.27 -3.06 -11.20
CA LEU A 66 20.11 -4.15 -10.23
C LEU A 66 20.45 -3.71 -8.79
N GLU A 67 21.37 -2.77 -8.65
CA GLU A 67 21.81 -2.21 -7.37
C GLU A 67 20.64 -1.53 -6.62
N VAL A 68 19.71 -0.91 -7.33
CA VAL A 68 18.49 -0.31 -6.73
C VAL A 68 17.64 -1.40 -6.11
N ILE A 69 17.37 -2.46 -6.86
CA ILE A 69 16.58 -3.61 -6.38
C ILE A 69 17.25 -4.28 -5.18
N GLN A 70 18.57 -4.47 -5.24
CA GLN A 70 19.31 -5.05 -4.14
C GLN A 70 19.30 -4.14 -2.90
N LYS A 71 19.37 -2.83 -3.10
CA LYS A 71 19.25 -1.84 -2.02
C LYS A 71 17.89 -1.92 -1.34
N GLU A 72 16.81 -1.92 -2.13
CA GLU A 72 15.44 -2.05 -1.61
C GLU A 72 15.26 -3.34 -0.82
N ARG A 73 15.75 -4.47 -1.36
CA ARG A 73 15.73 -5.75 -0.67
C ARG A 73 16.47 -5.71 0.66
N ASN A 74 17.66 -5.13 0.70
CA ASN A 74 18.43 -4.98 1.93
C ASN A 74 17.74 -4.08 2.95
N GLN A 75 17.06 -3.01 2.50
CA GLN A 75 16.27 -2.14 3.37
C GLN A 75 15.10 -2.90 4.01
N VAL A 76 14.40 -3.74 3.25
CA VAL A 76 13.31 -4.57 3.79
C VAL A 76 13.86 -5.56 4.83
N LEU A 77 14.99 -6.22 4.55
CA LEU A 77 15.63 -7.15 5.50
C LEU A 77 16.10 -6.49 6.80
N ALA A 78 16.50 -5.23 6.73
CA ALA A 78 16.95 -4.45 7.87
C ALA A 78 15.84 -3.66 8.56
N CYS A 79 14.58 -3.77 8.09
CA CYS A 79 13.46 -3.00 8.59
C CYS A 79 13.18 -3.32 10.07
N THR A 80 12.99 -2.27 10.85
CA THR A 80 12.68 -2.34 12.27
C THR A 80 11.27 -1.84 12.57
N LYS A 81 10.79 -2.08 13.77
CA LYS A 81 9.54 -1.51 14.26
C LYS A 81 9.51 0.02 14.19
N ASP A 82 10.64 0.65 14.49
CA ASP A 82 10.73 2.11 14.46
C ASP A 82 10.71 2.67 13.04
N ASP A 83 11.24 1.94 12.06
CA ASP A 83 11.10 2.32 10.65
C ASP A 83 9.63 2.32 10.22
N ILE A 84 8.84 1.35 10.69
CA ILE A 84 7.39 1.31 10.43
C ILE A 84 6.70 2.52 11.07
N ARG A 85 6.98 2.81 12.35
CA ARG A 85 6.45 3.98 13.05
C ARG A 85 6.77 5.30 12.35
N ASN A 86 7.98 5.44 11.85
CA ASN A 86 8.44 6.64 11.14
C ASN A 86 7.66 6.93 9.85
N THR A 87 6.89 5.95 9.32
CA THR A 87 6.01 6.17 8.17
C THR A 87 4.71 6.89 8.54
N ALA A 88 4.36 6.99 9.82
CA ALA A 88 3.10 7.57 10.28
C ALA A 88 2.86 8.99 9.77
N ASP A 89 3.88 9.84 9.79
CA ASP A 89 3.77 11.23 9.29
C ASP A 89 3.46 11.33 7.81
N ALA A 90 4.03 10.45 7.00
CA ALA A 90 3.74 10.40 5.56
C ALA A 90 2.29 9.97 5.33
N VAL A 91 1.82 8.94 6.05
CA VAL A 91 0.43 8.46 5.97
C VAL A 91 -0.55 9.53 6.46
N ARG A 92 -0.22 10.25 7.55
CA ARG A 92 -1.03 11.37 8.06
C ARG A 92 -1.17 12.49 7.04
N LYS A 93 -0.08 12.86 6.37
CA LYS A 93 -0.12 13.86 5.29
C LYS A 93 -1.04 13.43 4.15
N ILE A 94 -0.96 12.16 3.73
CA ILE A 94 -1.84 11.60 2.70
C ILE A 94 -3.32 11.61 3.16
N ALA A 95 -3.61 11.15 4.37
CA ALA A 95 -4.96 11.12 4.90
C ALA A 95 -5.59 12.53 4.99
N ASN A 96 -4.79 13.52 5.35
CA ASN A 96 -5.23 14.92 5.47
C ASN A 96 -5.53 15.60 4.12
N THR A 97 -5.12 15.02 3.00
CA THR A 97 -5.50 15.57 1.68
C THR A 97 -6.97 15.32 1.34
N GLU A 98 -7.61 14.36 2.01
CA GLU A 98 -8.98 13.93 1.79
C GLU A 98 -9.30 13.53 0.33
N ASN A 99 -8.28 13.23 -0.47
CA ASN A 99 -8.44 12.78 -1.85
C ASN A 99 -8.95 11.33 -1.88
N ILE A 100 -10.24 11.15 -2.11
CA ILE A 100 -10.92 9.87 -2.17
C ILE A 100 -11.43 9.61 -3.59
N CYS A 101 -11.21 8.41 -4.10
CA CYS A 101 -11.84 7.93 -5.32
C CYS A 101 -12.46 6.56 -5.04
N VAL A 102 -13.75 6.43 -5.36
CA VAL A 102 -14.49 5.17 -5.20
C VAL A 102 -15.12 4.78 -6.51
N ILE A 103 -14.92 3.53 -6.89
CA ILE A 103 -15.59 2.89 -8.03
C ILE A 103 -16.42 1.74 -7.47
N GLY A 104 -17.73 1.76 -7.68
CA GLY A 104 -18.60 0.75 -7.09
C GLY A 104 -20.05 0.83 -7.51
N ASN A 105 -20.92 0.21 -6.73
CA ASN A 105 -22.34 0.19 -6.97
C ASN A 105 -22.95 1.59 -6.85
N GLU A 106 -23.68 2.03 -7.88
CA GLU A 106 -24.26 3.36 -7.98
C GLU A 106 -25.14 3.72 -6.78
N LYS A 107 -26.01 2.80 -6.36
CA LYS A 107 -26.89 3.02 -5.21
C LYS A 107 -26.10 3.27 -3.92
N ARG A 108 -25.09 2.45 -3.65
CA ARG A 108 -24.23 2.60 -2.46
C ARG A 108 -23.50 3.92 -2.44
N ILE A 109 -22.97 4.34 -3.57
CA ILE A 109 -22.27 5.64 -3.70
C ILE A 109 -23.25 6.79 -3.49
N LYS A 110 -24.47 6.69 -4.04
CA LYS A 110 -25.51 7.71 -3.86
C LYS A 110 -26.03 7.78 -2.42
N ASP A 111 -26.17 6.65 -1.74
CA ASP A 111 -26.60 6.58 -0.34
C ASP A 111 -25.61 7.32 0.60
N GLU A 112 -24.32 7.39 0.22
CA GLU A 112 -23.27 8.10 0.96
C GLU A 112 -22.68 9.29 0.16
N ALA A 113 -23.51 9.96 -0.63
CA ALA A 113 -23.10 11.04 -1.55
C ALA A 113 -22.36 12.20 -0.86
N SER A 114 -22.60 12.43 0.43
CA SER A 114 -21.93 13.47 1.22
C SER A 114 -20.43 13.28 1.38
N LEU A 115 -19.91 12.08 1.09
CA LEU A 115 -18.46 11.79 1.14
C LEU A 115 -17.72 12.29 -0.11
N PHE A 116 -18.42 12.69 -1.18
CA PHE A 116 -17.83 12.95 -2.47
C PHE A 116 -18.16 14.35 -2.99
N GLU A 117 -17.18 15.02 -3.57
CA GLU A 117 -17.41 16.29 -4.28
C GLU A 117 -18.17 16.09 -5.60
N SER A 118 -17.99 14.96 -6.26
CA SER A 118 -18.68 14.65 -7.51
C SER A 118 -18.91 13.15 -7.67
N ILE A 119 -20.06 12.80 -8.28
CA ILE A 119 -20.41 11.43 -8.64
C ILE A 119 -20.66 11.39 -10.15
N LYS A 120 -20.00 10.47 -10.84
CA LYS A 120 -20.13 10.31 -12.30
C LYS A 120 -20.49 8.87 -12.62
N PRO A 121 -21.41 8.62 -13.59
CA PRO A 121 -21.64 7.28 -14.08
C PRO A 121 -20.38 6.76 -14.81
N LEU A 122 -20.11 5.47 -14.69
CA LEU A 122 -19.18 4.79 -15.58
C LEU A 122 -19.91 4.53 -16.88
N SER A 123 -19.45 5.19 -17.95
CA SER A 123 -19.96 4.98 -19.32
C SER A 123 -19.51 3.64 -19.87
#